data_b305c96cc41cff08bbac8760e9a02ae5
#
_entry.id   b305c96cc41cff08bbac8760e9a02ae5
#
_cell.length_a   1.000
_cell.length_b   1.000
_cell.length_c   1.000
_cell.angle_alpha   90.00
_cell.angle_beta   90.00
_cell.angle_gamma   90.00
#
_symmetry.space_group_name_H-M   'P 1'
#
loop_
_entity.id
_entity.type
_entity.pdbx_description
1 polymer ?
#
loop_
_entity_poly.entity_id
_entity_poly.type
_entity_poly.pdbx_seq_one_letter_code
_entity_poly.pdbx_strand_id
1 'polypeptide(L)'
;MKKDHGGIHCQYDVWHLSKWVMKKLSKKAKVKGCEDLPWICSVSNHMWWCSATCDGNAEVLKEKWTSVLFHVTNKHKWNGYTHFHECWHPRLTSAQIRKKKLLKPNTPAYIALEEVVLNKKILKDIEKLTEFCHTGELEVYNSEYLKYCPKREHFSHKGMVAHPQLTALEHNANWGRKQAVIQSGPCAGEARYKVSFPKAQKQWVAKPVKEENPMHMLWS
;
A
#
# COMPACT_ATOMS: atom_id res chain seq x y z
N MET A 1 26.83 -1.49 3.88
CA MET A 1 26.25 -2.15 2.67
C MET A 1 26.70 -1.58 1.33
N LYS A 2 26.94 -0.27 1.17
CA LYS A 2 27.38 0.27 -0.15
C LYS A 2 28.81 -0.10 -0.57
N LYS A 3 29.69 -0.48 0.36
CA LYS A 3 31.11 -0.79 0.04
C LYS A 3 31.31 -2.21 -0.53
N ASP A 4 30.44 -3.16 -0.18
CA ASP A 4 30.68 -4.57 -0.50
C ASP A 4 29.73 -5.14 -1.57
N HIS A 5 28.65 -4.41 -1.94
CA HIS A 5 27.62 -4.88 -2.86
C HIS A 5 27.15 -3.75 -3.79
N GLY A 6 28.06 -3.20 -4.59
CA GLY A 6 27.80 -2.07 -5.49
C GLY A 6 26.70 -2.28 -6.54
N GLY A 7 26.26 -3.52 -6.76
CA GLY A 7 25.17 -3.85 -7.69
C GLY A 7 23.80 -4.03 -7.02
N ILE A 8 23.70 -3.89 -5.68
CA ILE A 8 22.41 -4.05 -4.98
C ILE A 8 21.71 -2.71 -4.85
N HIS A 9 20.56 -2.58 -5.53
CA HIS A 9 19.67 -1.43 -5.40
C HIS A 9 18.78 -1.59 -4.17
N CYS A 10 18.94 -0.69 -3.18
CA CYS A 10 18.10 -0.67 -1.99
C CYS A 10 16.84 0.12 -2.26
N GLN A 11 15.71 -0.56 -2.37
CA GLN A 11 14.38 0.05 -2.50
C GLN A 11 13.60 -0.07 -1.19
N TYR A 12 12.68 0.86 -0.96
CA TYR A 12 11.78 0.83 0.17
C TYR A 12 10.43 0.27 -0.25
N ASP A 13 9.73 -0.32 0.70
CA ASP A 13 8.34 -0.71 0.54
C ASP A 13 7.45 0.54 0.60
N VAL A 14 6.72 0.80 -0.48
CA VAL A 14 5.81 1.94 -0.62
C VAL A 14 4.70 1.92 0.45
N TRP A 15 4.23 0.73 0.87
CA TRP A 15 3.21 0.58 1.89
C TRP A 15 3.70 1.05 3.27
N HIS A 16 4.93 0.70 3.66
CA HIS A 16 5.50 1.14 4.93
C HIS A 16 5.67 2.66 4.98
N LEU A 17 6.16 3.27 3.89
CA LEU A 17 6.34 4.72 3.85
C LEU A 17 4.99 5.45 3.80
N SER A 18 4.01 4.96 3.03
CA SER A 18 2.67 5.53 2.99
C SER A 18 1.95 5.46 4.35
N LYS A 19 2.10 4.36 5.08
CA LYS A 19 1.60 4.24 6.48
C LYS A 19 2.26 5.24 7.42
N TRP A 20 3.56 5.47 7.28
CA TRP A 20 4.25 6.48 8.07
C TRP A 20 3.68 7.89 7.79
N VAL A 21 3.47 8.24 6.53
CA VAL A 21 2.84 9.50 6.12
C VAL A 21 1.44 9.63 6.73
N MET A 22 0.60 8.61 6.57
CA MET A 22 -0.75 8.58 7.18
C MET A 22 -0.70 8.82 8.69
N LYS A 23 0.21 8.14 9.40
CA LYS A 23 0.39 8.29 10.85
C LYS A 23 0.79 9.72 11.23
N LYS A 24 1.68 10.34 10.47
CA LYS A 24 2.09 11.74 10.69
C LYS A 24 0.95 12.72 10.45
N LEU A 25 0.24 12.58 9.34
CA LEU A 25 -0.93 13.42 9.02
C LEU A 25 -2.06 13.23 10.04
N SER A 26 -2.35 12.00 10.45
CA SER A 26 -3.36 11.72 11.48
C SER A 26 -3.00 12.31 12.84
N LYS A 27 -1.71 12.40 13.18
CA LYS A 27 -1.26 13.10 14.38
C LYS A 27 -1.47 14.61 14.26
N LYS A 28 -1.17 15.19 13.10
CA LYS A 28 -1.38 16.63 12.83
C LYS A 28 -2.86 16.99 12.81
N ALA A 29 -3.72 16.14 12.26
CA ALA A 29 -5.17 16.36 12.23
C ALA A 29 -5.84 16.43 13.63
N LYS A 30 -5.15 16.01 14.69
CA LYS A 30 -5.63 16.15 16.09
C LYS A 30 -5.33 17.52 16.70
N VAL A 31 -4.55 18.35 16.02
CA VAL A 31 -4.21 19.70 16.50
C VAL A 31 -5.34 20.66 16.13
N LYS A 32 -5.69 21.56 17.06
CA LYS A 32 -6.73 22.58 16.85
C LYS A 32 -6.51 23.37 15.56
N GLY A 33 -7.53 23.47 14.76
CA GLY A 33 -7.48 24.13 13.44
C GLY A 33 -7.02 23.22 12.28
N CYS A 34 -6.72 21.94 12.57
CA CYS A 34 -6.37 20.93 11.56
C CYS A 34 -7.38 19.78 11.49
N GLU A 35 -8.52 19.88 12.18
CA GLU A 35 -9.54 18.84 12.29
C GLU A 35 -10.12 18.43 10.92
N ASP A 36 -10.11 19.36 9.98
CA ASP A 36 -10.55 19.17 8.60
C ASP A 36 -9.38 18.84 7.64
N LEU A 37 -8.50 17.91 8.01
CA LEU A 37 -7.50 17.39 7.09
C LEU A 37 -8.05 16.15 6.34
N PRO A 38 -8.93 16.32 5.34
CA PRO A 38 -9.66 15.22 4.69
C PRO A 38 -8.80 14.43 3.71
N TRP A 39 -7.57 14.89 3.46
CA TRP A 39 -6.69 14.39 2.39
C TRP A 39 -5.78 13.24 2.80
N ILE A 40 -5.85 12.75 4.05
CA ILE A 40 -4.90 11.74 4.58
C ILE A 40 -4.84 10.50 3.69
N CYS A 41 -5.99 9.91 3.38
CA CYS A 41 -6.05 8.71 2.51
C CYS A 41 -5.64 9.04 1.08
N SER A 42 -6.05 10.21 0.56
CA SER A 42 -5.71 10.65 -0.79
C SER A 42 -4.20 10.88 -0.96
N VAL A 43 -3.54 11.45 0.05
CA VAL A 43 -2.07 11.66 0.06
C VAL A 43 -1.34 10.32 0.12
N SER A 44 -1.85 9.36 0.90
CA SER A 44 -1.32 8.00 0.90
C SER A 44 -1.42 7.35 -0.49
N ASN A 45 -2.60 7.40 -1.11
CA ASN A 45 -2.81 6.85 -2.46
C ASN A 45 -1.96 7.59 -3.52
N HIS A 46 -1.76 8.88 -3.32
CA HIS A 46 -0.90 9.68 -4.19
C HIS A 46 0.56 9.20 -4.15
N MET A 47 1.08 8.80 -2.98
CA MET A 47 2.42 8.22 -2.88
C MET A 47 2.55 6.92 -3.70
N TRP A 48 1.53 6.03 -3.62
CA TRP A 48 1.50 4.81 -4.44
C TRP A 48 1.52 5.14 -5.93
N TRP A 49 0.69 6.09 -6.34
CA TRP A 49 0.65 6.54 -7.73
C TRP A 49 1.99 7.14 -8.19
N CYS A 50 2.62 7.98 -7.38
CA CYS A 50 3.93 8.56 -7.70
C CYS A 50 4.99 7.49 -7.92
N SER A 51 5.06 6.49 -7.03
CA SER A 51 5.99 5.37 -7.14
C SER A 51 5.72 4.51 -8.39
N ALA A 52 4.44 4.22 -8.68
CA ALA A 52 4.05 3.38 -9.81
C ALA A 52 4.26 4.04 -11.18
N THR A 53 4.42 5.37 -11.24
CA THR A 53 4.43 6.14 -12.50
C THR A 53 5.68 7.00 -12.70
N CYS A 54 6.70 6.86 -11.85
CA CYS A 54 7.92 7.66 -11.96
C CYS A 54 8.94 7.09 -12.95
N ASP A 55 8.68 5.92 -13.54
CA ASP A 55 9.53 5.27 -14.53
C ASP A 55 11.01 5.14 -14.08
N GLY A 56 11.22 4.81 -12.80
CA GLY A 56 12.56 4.68 -12.23
C GLY A 56 13.28 5.99 -11.92
N ASN A 57 12.66 7.15 -12.20
CA ASN A 57 13.30 8.46 -12.06
C ASN A 57 12.91 9.13 -10.72
N ALA A 58 13.92 9.34 -9.87
CA ALA A 58 13.75 9.93 -8.55
C ALA A 58 13.31 11.41 -8.58
N GLU A 59 13.75 12.19 -9.57
CA GLU A 59 13.36 13.60 -9.70
C GLU A 59 11.89 13.71 -10.12
N VAL A 60 11.47 12.91 -11.12
CA VAL A 60 10.05 12.78 -11.51
C VAL A 60 9.19 12.40 -10.31
N LEU A 61 9.66 11.45 -9.51
CA LEU A 61 8.94 11.02 -8.32
C LEU A 61 8.78 12.14 -7.29
N LYS A 62 9.83 12.90 -7.01
CA LYS A 62 9.78 14.06 -6.10
C LYS A 62 8.84 15.14 -6.60
N GLU A 63 8.90 15.49 -7.89
CA GLU A 63 8.00 16.48 -8.46
C GLU A 63 6.55 16.03 -8.40
N LYS A 64 6.26 14.77 -8.75
CA LYS A 64 4.92 14.19 -8.60
C LYS A 64 4.47 14.20 -7.15
N TRP A 65 5.32 13.80 -6.21
CA TRP A 65 4.99 13.79 -4.79
C TRP A 65 4.63 15.19 -4.26
N THR A 66 5.46 16.19 -4.52
CA THR A 66 5.25 17.55 -4.02
C THR A 66 4.10 18.26 -4.72
N SER A 67 3.69 17.81 -5.92
CA SER A 67 2.57 18.36 -6.66
C SER A 67 1.22 18.24 -5.93
N VAL A 68 1.11 17.34 -4.95
CA VAL A 68 -0.10 17.23 -4.11
C VAL A 68 -0.46 18.56 -3.44
N LEU A 69 0.54 19.39 -3.11
CA LEU A 69 0.32 20.72 -2.50
C LEU A 69 -0.43 21.69 -3.43
N PHE A 70 -0.19 21.58 -4.74
CA PHE A 70 -0.97 22.33 -5.72
C PHE A 70 -2.36 21.71 -5.90
N HIS A 71 -2.43 20.40 -5.99
CA HIS A 71 -3.70 19.69 -6.20
C HIS A 71 -4.72 19.94 -5.10
N VAL A 72 -4.32 19.93 -3.83
CA VAL A 72 -5.24 20.19 -2.70
C VAL A 72 -5.77 21.61 -2.66
N THR A 73 -5.11 22.57 -3.33
CA THR A 73 -5.54 23.97 -3.48
C THR A 73 -6.29 24.23 -4.79
N ASN A 74 -6.68 23.17 -5.52
CA ASN A 74 -7.35 23.25 -6.82
C ASN A 74 -6.50 23.89 -7.95
N LYS A 75 -5.18 23.84 -7.80
CA LYS A 75 -4.25 24.19 -8.88
C LYS A 75 -3.85 22.90 -9.59
N HIS A 76 -4.16 22.80 -10.89
CA HIS A 76 -3.92 21.61 -11.69
C HIS A 76 -2.89 21.81 -12.78
N LYS A 77 -2.35 23.04 -12.92
CA LYS A 77 -1.19 23.39 -13.72
C LYS A 77 -0.29 24.30 -12.92
N TRP A 78 1.02 24.11 -13.04
CA TRP A 78 2.03 24.89 -12.32
C TRP A 78 3.31 25.02 -13.14
N ASN A 79 4.10 26.02 -12.80
CA ASN A 79 5.43 26.26 -13.34
C ASN A 79 6.50 25.91 -12.29
N GLY A 80 7.74 25.78 -12.72
CA GLY A 80 8.89 25.60 -11.81
C GLY A 80 9.33 24.15 -11.58
N TYR A 81 8.61 23.16 -12.11
CA TYR A 81 9.05 21.77 -12.20
C TYR A 81 9.61 21.48 -13.59
N THR A 82 10.50 20.48 -13.70
CA THR A 82 11.15 20.12 -14.96
C THR A 82 10.39 19.05 -15.73
N HIS A 83 9.77 18.12 -15.00
CA HIS A 83 9.18 16.91 -15.57
C HIS A 83 7.67 16.80 -15.40
N PHE A 84 7.10 17.46 -14.40
CA PHE A 84 5.68 17.29 -14.04
C PHE A 84 4.98 18.64 -13.84
N HIS A 85 4.25 19.11 -14.86
CA HIS A 85 3.68 20.46 -14.93
C HIS A 85 2.17 20.54 -14.73
N GLU A 86 1.46 19.41 -14.83
CA GLU A 86 0.02 19.36 -14.70
C GLU A 86 -0.49 18.00 -14.17
N CYS A 87 -1.68 18.01 -13.59
CA CYS A 87 -2.37 16.78 -13.19
C CYS A 87 -2.82 15.97 -14.40
N TRP A 88 -2.73 14.64 -14.33
CA TRP A 88 -3.13 13.74 -15.40
C TRP A 88 -4.65 13.46 -15.48
N HIS A 89 -5.43 13.92 -14.52
CA HIS A 89 -6.88 13.75 -14.56
C HIS A 89 -7.56 14.87 -15.37
N PRO A 90 -8.75 14.62 -15.95
CA PRO A 90 -9.54 15.64 -16.61
C PRO A 90 -9.89 16.80 -15.68
N ARG A 91 -10.22 17.97 -16.25
CA ARG A 91 -10.70 19.10 -15.48
C ARG A 91 -11.96 18.73 -14.68
N LEU A 92 -11.96 19.11 -13.41
CA LEU A 92 -13.11 18.86 -12.54
C LEU A 92 -14.27 19.79 -12.92
N THR A 93 -15.47 19.24 -12.92
CA THR A 93 -16.69 20.05 -13.07
C THR A 93 -16.96 20.88 -11.82
N SER A 94 -17.70 21.98 -11.94
CA SER A 94 -18.08 22.81 -10.79
C SER A 94 -18.80 22.02 -9.69
N ALA A 95 -19.60 21.02 -10.07
CA ALA A 95 -20.28 20.14 -9.11
C ALA A 95 -19.28 19.24 -8.34
N GLN A 96 -18.25 18.73 -9.00
CA GLN A 96 -17.19 17.93 -8.36
C GLN A 96 -16.33 18.78 -7.43
N ILE A 97 -15.98 20.00 -7.84
CA ILE A 97 -15.22 20.96 -7.01
C ILE A 97 -15.97 21.29 -5.72
N ARG A 98 -17.30 21.56 -5.80
CA ARG A 98 -18.12 21.85 -4.60
C ARG A 98 -18.18 20.70 -3.59
N LYS A 99 -18.06 19.46 -4.05
CA LYS A 99 -18.05 18.28 -3.17
C LYS A 99 -16.68 18.00 -2.53
N LYS A 100 -15.60 18.59 -3.04
CA LYS A 100 -14.25 18.38 -2.52
C LYS A 100 -13.95 19.38 -1.41
N LYS A 101 -13.42 18.93 -0.29
CA LYS A 101 -12.88 19.78 0.77
C LYS A 101 -11.48 20.28 0.38
N LEU A 102 -11.43 21.33 -0.43
CA LEU A 102 -10.17 21.96 -0.85
C LEU A 102 -9.53 22.70 0.32
N LEU A 103 -8.21 22.68 0.38
CA LEU A 103 -7.43 23.43 1.37
C LEU A 103 -7.11 24.82 0.82
N LYS A 104 -7.20 25.84 1.69
CA LYS A 104 -6.72 27.18 1.36
C LYS A 104 -5.25 27.31 1.76
N PRO A 105 -4.38 27.89 0.91
CA PRO A 105 -3.00 28.21 1.29
C PRO A 105 -2.94 28.97 2.62
N ASN A 106 -1.88 28.77 3.37
CA ASN A 106 -1.63 29.42 4.67
C ASN A 106 -2.64 29.09 5.79
N THR A 107 -3.55 28.15 5.59
CA THR A 107 -4.36 27.64 6.70
C THR A 107 -3.57 26.64 7.55
N PRO A 108 -3.90 26.46 8.85
CA PRO A 108 -3.22 25.47 9.69
C PRO A 108 -3.22 24.06 9.09
N ALA A 109 -4.32 23.65 8.48
CA ALA A 109 -4.43 22.34 7.81
C ALA A 109 -3.48 22.22 6.60
N TYR A 110 -3.37 23.30 5.78
CA TYR A 110 -2.43 23.32 4.66
C TYR A 110 -0.98 23.27 5.14
N ILE A 111 -0.60 24.09 6.13
CA ILE A 111 0.75 24.12 6.70
C ILE A 111 1.11 22.75 7.30
N ALA A 112 0.17 22.12 8.02
CA ALA A 112 0.37 20.79 8.57
C ALA A 112 0.61 19.72 7.50
N LEU A 113 -0.07 19.80 6.34
CA LEU A 113 0.17 18.94 5.18
C LEU A 113 1.54 19.24 4.54
N GLU A 114 1.83 20.51 4.30
CA GLU A 114 3.08 20.98 3.70
C GLU A 114 4.31 20.54 4.50
N GLU A 115 4.29 20.68 5.82
CA GLU A 115 5.37 20.21 6.71
C GLU A 115 5.63 18.70 6.59
N VAL A 116 4.61 17.90 6.33
CA VAL A 116 4.77 16.45 6.14
C VAL A 116 5.27 16.16 4.74
N VAL A 117 4.70 16.80 3.70
CA VAL A 117 5.06 16.56 2.29
C VAL A 117 6.50 17.01 2.00
N LEU A 118 6.90 18.17 2.52
CA LEU A 118 8.24 18.75 2.33
C LEU A 118 9.26 18.30 3.40
N ASN A 119 8.91 17.34 4.24
CA ASN A 119 9.84 16.84 5.25
C ASN A 119 11.11 16.28 4.60
N LYS A 120 12.28 16.79 5.01
CA LYS A 120 13.60 16.42 4.44
C LYS A 120 13.85 14.92 4.45
N LYS A 121 13.42 14.21 5.52
CA LYS A 121 13.56 12.76 5.60
C LYS A 121 12.69 12.05 4.57
N ILE A 122 11.43 12.48 4.42
CA ILE A 122 10.52 11.93 3.40
C ILE A 122 11.07 12.14 2.01
N LEU A 123 11.52 13.35 1.68
CA LEU A 123 12.07 13.65 0.35
C LEU A 123 13.31 12.81 0.01
N LYS A 124 14.11 12.46 1.02
CA LYS A 124 15.23 11.53 0.86
C LYS A 124 14.78 10.06 0.74
N ASP A 125 13.79 9.67 1.56
CA ASP A 125 13.31 8.28 1.59
C ASP A 125 12.51 7.93 0.31
N ILE A 126 11.80 8.90 -0.27
CA ILE A 126 11.08 8.77 -1.55
C ILE A 126 12.00 8.36 -2.70
N GLU A 127 13.26 8.82 -2.74
CA GLU A 127 14.22 8.41 -3.77
C GLU A 127 14.41 6.89 -3.88
N LYS A 128 14.00 6.16 -2.85
CA LYS A 128 14.07 4.70 -2.79
C LYS A 128 12.74 4.01 -3.09
N LEU A 129 11.78 4.72 -3.70
CA LEU A 129 10.50 4.17 -4.14
C LEU A 129 10.39 4.08 -5.67
N THR A 130 11.49 4.22 -6.39
CA THR A 130 11.51 4.33 -7.85
C THR A 130 11.11 3.04 -8.57
N GLU A 131 11.26 1.89 -7.95
CA GLU A 131 10.97 0.58 -8.56
C GLU A 131 9.63 -0.02 -8.13
N PHE A 132 8.76 0.76 -7.51
CA PHE A 132 7.43 0.32 -7.06
C PHE A 132 7.43 -1.04 -6.32
N CYS A 133 8.30 -1.18 -5.33
CA CYS A 133 8.37 -2.41 -4.53
C CYS A 133 7.35 -2.41 -3.40
N HIS A 134 6.70 -3.55 -3.18
CA HIS A 134 5.95 -3.81 -1.95
C HIS A 134 6.16 -5.25 -1.50
N THR A 135 6.19 -5.45 -0.18
CA THR A 135 6.54 -6.74 0.44
C THR A 135 5.31 -7.55 0.88
N GLY A 136 4.13 -7.25 0.34
CA GLY A 136 2.88 -7.90 0.74
C GLY A 136 2.92 -9.42 0.62
N GLU A 137 3.51 -9.96 -0.44
CA GLU A 137 3.65 -11.41 -0.63
C GLU A 137 4.62 -12.02 0.40
N LEU A 138 5.71 -11.33 0.71
CA LEU A 138 6.64 -11.75 1.77
C LEU A 138 5.97 -11.73 3.15
N GLU A 139 5.07 -10.77 3.42
CA GLU A 139 4.31 -10.75 4.68
C GLU A 139 3.34 -11.93 4.77
N VAL A 140 2.70 -12.32 3.66
CA VAL A 140 1.87 -13.53 3.58
C VAL A 140 2.72 -14.77 3.90
N TYR A 141 3.86 -14.93 3.21
CA TYR A 141 4.79 -16.03 3.47
C TYR A 141 5.28 -16.05 4.93
N ASN A 142 5.67 -14.90 5.49
CA ASN A 142 6.08 -14.81 6.88
C ASN A 142 4.94 -15.15 7.86
N SER A 143 3.70 -14.81 7.52
CA SER A 143 2.53 -15.19 8.31
C SER A 143 2.29 -16.71 8.27
N GLU A 144 2.48 -17.35 7.12
CA GLU A 144 2.43 -18.81 6.96
C GLU A 144 3.58 -19.48 7.75
N TYR A 145 4.79 -18.94 7.66
CA TYR A 145 5.94 -19.43 8.41
C TYR A 145 5.70 -19.46 9.92
N LEU A 146 5.02 -18.44 10.47
CA LEU A 146 4.72 -18.37 11.90
C LEU A 146 3.72 -19.44 12.38
N LYS A 147 3.00 -20.10 11.49
CA LYS A 147 2.16 -21.26 11.86
C LYS A 147 3.01 -22.47 12.22
N TYR A 148 4.12 -22.67 11.51
CA TYR A 148 5.05 -23.78 11.71
C TYR A 148 6.15 -23.49 12.72
N CYS A 149 6.55 -22.22 12.82
CA CYS A 149 7.65 -21.74 13.66
C CYS A 149 7.22 -20.52 14.49
N PRO A 150 6.41 -20.69 15.55
CA PRO A 150 6.01 -19.59 16.43
C PRO A 150 7.22 -18.91 17.07
N LYS A 151 7.23 -17.58 17.13
CA LYS A 151 8.37 -16.76 17.60
C LYS A 151 8.84 -17.02 19.04
N ARG A 152 8.00 -17.66 19.86
CA ARG A 152 8.29 -17.88 21.28
C ARG A 152 8.61 -19.33 21.66
N GLU A 153 8.74 -20.19 20.66
CA GLU A 153 9.07 -21.60 20.86
C GLU A 153 10.51 -21.87 20.43
N HIS A 154 11.17 -22.74 21.19
CA HIS A 154 12.50 -23.24 20.86
C HIS A 154 12.41 -24.53 20.08
N PHE A 155 13.06 -24.56 18.96
CA PHE A 155 13.14 -25.75 18.11
C PHE A 155 14.57 -26.27 18.06
N SER A 156 14.72 -27.59 17.93
CA SER A 156 16.00 -28.18 17.59
C SER A 156 16.51 -27.67 16.23
N HIS A 157 17.79 -27.80 15.96
CA HIS A 157 18.36 -27.43 14.65
C HIS A 157 17.60 -28.11 13.48
N LYS A 158 17.29 -29.41 13.64
CA LYS A 158 16.49 -30.15 12.62
C LYS A 158 15.10 -29.55 12.44
N GLY A 159 14.42 -29.14 13.52
CA GLY A 159 13.14 -28.44 13.46
C GLY A 159 13.25 -27.10 12.73
N MET A 160 14.29 -26.31 13.07
CA MET A 160 14.54 -25.02 12.40
C MET A 160 14.82 -25.15 10.90
N VAL A 161 15.29 -26.29 10.43
CA VAL A 161 15.45 -26.57 8.99
C VAL A 161 14.13 -27.07 8.38
N ALA A 162 13.42 -27.96 9.07
CA ALA A 162 12.19 -28.58 8.55
C ALA A 162 11.01 -27.59 8.42
N HIS A 163 10.83 -26.69 9.41
CA HIS A 163 9.69 -25.76 9.41
C HIS A 163 9.70 -24.78 8.22
N PRO A 164 10.82 -24.14 7.85
CA PRO A 164 10.89 -23.34 6.63
C PRO A 164 10.60 -24.13 5.36
N GLN A 165 11.06 -25.39 5.28
CA GLN A 165 10.79 -26.26 4.13
C GLN A 165 9.30 -26.58 4.02
N LEU A 166 8.63 -26.93 5.13
CA LEU A 166 7.19 -27.15 5.16
C LEU A 166 6.41 -25.90 4.78
N THR A 167 6.82 -24.73 5.29
CA THR A 167 6.22 -23.45 4.90
C THR A 167 6.35 -23.20 3.41
N ALA A 168 7.53 -23.44 2.83
CA ALA A 168 7.75 -23.23 1.40
C ALA A 168 6.91 -24.19 0.55
N LEU A 169 6.77 -25.45 0.96
CA LEU A 169 5.91 -26.42 0.29
C LEU A 169 4.43 -26.02 0.35
N GLU A 170 3.93 -25.61 1.53
CA GLU A 170 2.56 -25.12 1.68
C GLU A 170 2.33 -23.87 0.85
N HIS A 171 3.25 -22.89 0.91
CA HIS A 171 3.15 -21.65 0.14
C HIS A 171 3.08 -21.93 -1.35
N ASN A 172 3.98 -22.76 -1.88
CA ASN A 172 3.99 -23.13 -3.29
C ASN A 172 2.72 -23.87 -3.71
N ALA A 173 2.20 -24.76 -2.88
CA ALA A 173 0.94 -25.46 -3.14
C ALA A 173 -0.28 -24.54 -3.09
N ASN A 174 -0.21 -23.45 -2.33
CA ASN A 174 -1.26 -22.42 -2.23
C ASN A 174 -1.16 -21.33 -3.30
N TRP A 175 0.02 -21.20 -3.92
CA TRP A 175 0.27 -20.18 -4.94
C TRP A 175 -0.58 -20.44 -6.18
N GLY A 176 -1.26 -19.41 -6.67
CA GLY A 176 -2.02 -19.51 -7.93
C GLY A 176 -3.27 -20.40 -7.90
N ARG A 177 -3.71 -20.91 -6.72
CA ARG A 177 -4.97 -21.67 -6.63
C ARG A 177 -6.11 -20.89 -7.25
N LYS A 178 -6.85 -21.56 -8.15
CA LYS A 178 -8.02 -20.98 -8.83
C LYS A 178 -9.17 -20.77 -7.86
N GLN A 179 -10.15 -19.98 -8.26
CA GLN A 179 -11.39 -19.88 -7.54
C GLN A 179 -12.18 -21.17 -7.69
N ALA A 180 -12.65 -21.72 -6.57
CA ALA A 180 -13.51 -22.90 -6.56
C ALA A 180 -14.85 -22.60 -7.23
N VAL A 181 -15.42 -23.62 -7.85
CA VAL A 181 -16.76 -23.59 -8.40
C VAL A 181 -17.75 -24.38 -7.54
N ILE A 182 -19.03 -24.09 -7.69
CA ILE A 182 -20.11 -24.83 -7.05
C ILE A 182 -20.22 -26.18 -7.74
N GLN A 183 -20.11 -27.28 -6.97
CA GLN A 183 -20.03 -28.64 -7.50
C GLN A 183 -21.39 -29.22 -7.90
N SER A 184 -22.51 -28.77 -7.28
CA SER A 184 -23.83 -29.36 -7.47
C SER A 184 -24.94 -28.33 -7.25
N GLY A 185 -26.13 -28.64 -7.74
CA GLY A 185 -27.33 -27.77 -7.62
C GLY A 185 -27.53 -26.87 -8.82
N PRO A 186 -28.55 -25.95 -8.74
CA PRO A 186 -28.92 -25.08 -9.86
C PRO A 186 -27.80 -24.15 -10.35
N CYS A 187 -26.85 -23.81 -9.49
CA CYS A 187 -25.71 -22.93 -9.77
C CYS A 187 -24.40 -23.71 -9.98
N ALA A 188 -24.47 -25.01 -10.32
CA ALA A 188 -23.26 -25.80 -10.57
C ALA A 188 -22.43 -25.18 -11.69
N GLY A 189 -21.11 -25.06 -11.48
CA GLY A 189 -20.17 -24.42 -12.40
C GLY A 189 -19.96 -22.93 -12.17
N GLU A 190 -20.79 -22.26 -11.36
CA GLU A 190 -20.57 -20.86 -11.00
C GLU A 190 -19.45 -20.69 -9.96
N ALA A 191 -18.84 -19.53 -9.96
CA ALA A 191 -17.78 -19.19 -9.01
C ALA A 191 -18.29 -19.23 -7.56
N ARG A 192 -17.59 -19.95 -6.69
CA ARG A 192 -17.96 -20.11 -5.28
C ARG A 192 -17.52 -18.94 -4.44
N TYR A 193 -18.46 -18.37 -3.67
CA TYR A 193 -18.19 -17.30 -2.71
C TYR A 193 -18.63 -17.69 -1.30
N LYS A 194 -17.97 -17.11 -0.30
CA LYS A 194 -18.44 -17.11 1.10
C LYS A 194 -18.73 -15.69 1.55
N VAL A 195 -19.82 -15.52 2.28
CA VAL A 195 -20.19 -14.24 2.87
C VAL A 195 -19.46 -14.08 4.21
N SER A 196 -18.89 -12.92 4.46
CA SER A 196 -18.22 -12.58 5.72
C SER A 196 -18.52 -11.13 6.10
N PHE A 197 -18.45 -10.84 7.41
CA PHE A 197 -18.62 -9.50 7.96
C PHE A 197 -17.30 -9.03 8.58
N PRO A 198 -16.36 -8.45 7.82
CA PRO A 198 -15.07 -7.98 8.36
C PRO A 198 -15.30 -6.81 9.33
N LYS A 199 -14.75 -6.92 10.55
CA LYS A 199 -14.89 -5.89 11.60
C LYS A 199 -14.43 -4.50 11.15
N ALA A 200 -13.41 -4.42 10.29
CA ALA A 200 -12.88 -3.16 9.78
C ALA A 200 -13.83 -2.48 8.78
N GLN A 201 -14.54 -3.26 7.95
CA GLN A 201 -15.43 -2.72 6.91
C GLN A 201 -16.86 -2.50 7.41
N LYS A 202 -17.26 -3.18 8.49
CA LYS A 202 -18.60 -3.12 9.10
C LYS A 202 -19.74 -3.34 8.08
N GLN A 203 -19.50 -4.20 7.08
CA GLN A 203 -20.48 -4.57 6.05
C GLN A 203 -20.26 -6.01 5.60
N TRP A 204 -21.32 -6.62 5.06
CA TRP A 204 -21.22 -7.94 4.47
C TRP A 204 -20.46 -7.89 3.16
N VAL A 205 -19.49 -8.79 2.99
CA VAL A 205 -18.65 -8.88 1.79
C VAL A 205 -18.62 -10.32 1.30
N ALA A 206 -18.87 -10.51 0.01
CA ALA A 206 -18.66 -11.78 -0.65
C ALA A 206 -17.16 -11.95 -0.94
N LYS A 207 -16.57 -13.02 -0.39
CA LYS A 207 -15.17 -13.36 -0.63
C LYS A 207 -15.07 -14.61 -1.51
N PRO A 208 -14.23 -14.60 -2.55
CA PRO A 208 -14.01 -15.77 -3.37
C PRO A 208 -13.45 -16.92 -2.52
N VAL A 209 -13.94 -18.12 -2.75
CA VAL A 209 -13.40 -19.35 -2.16
C VAL A 209 -12.44 -19.93 -3.17
N LYS A 210 -11.21 -20.25 -2.75
CA LYS A 210 -10.23 -20.94 -3.59
C LYS A 210 -10.48 -22.45 -3.56
N GLU A 211 -9.99 -23.15 -4.58
CA GLU A 211 -9.95 -24.61 -4.60
C GLU A 211 -9.26 -25.15 -3.34
N GLU A 212 -9.54 -26.39 -2.96
CA GLU A 212 -8.93 -26.99 -1.77
C GLU A 212 -7.41 -27.02 -1.86
N ASN A 213 -6.75 -26.85 -0.70
CA ASN A 213 -5.31 -26.93 -0.61
C ASN A 213 -4.89 -28.41 -0.73
N PRO A 214 -4.11 -28.79 -1.76
CA PRO A 214 -3.69 -30.17 -1.91
C PRO A 214 -2.88 -30.71 -0.73
N MET A 215 -2.21 -29.84 0.03
CA MET A 215 -1.48 -30.22 1.24
C MET A 215 -2.40 -30.57 2.42
N HIS A 216 -3.64 -30.08 2.44
CA HIS A 216 -4.56 -30.38 3.53
C HIS A 216 -4.96 -31.86 3.58
N MET A 217 -4.96 -32.52 2.42
CA MET A 217 -5.26 -33.96 2.32
C MET A 217 -4.12 -34.86 2.84
N LEU A 218 -2.92 -34.33 3.09
CA LEU A 218 -1.79 -35.10 3.63
C LEU A 218 -1.78 -35.11 5.17
N TRP A 219 -2.62 -34.31 5.82
CA TRP A 219 -2.66 -34.15 7.29
C TRP A 219 -4.01 -34.56 7.90
N SER A 220 -4.97 -34.97 7.09
CA SER A 220 -6.25 -35.56 7.49
C SER A 220 -6.19 -37.09 7.44
#